data_61e08fbe60cd756b98ead2aa42000783
#
_entry.id   61e08fbe60cd756b98ead2aa42000783
#
_cell.length_a   1.000
_cell.length_b   1.000
_cell.length_c   1.000
_cell.angle_alpha   90.00
_cell.angle_beta   90.00
_cell.angle_gamma   90.00
#
_symmetry.space_group_name_H-M   'P 1'
#
loop_
_entity.id
_entity.type
_entity.pdbx_description
1 polymer ?
#
loop_
_entity_poly.entity_id
_entity_poly.type
_entity_poly.pdbx_seq_one_letter_code
_entity_poly.pdbx_strand_id
1 'polypeptide(L)'
;CVILGLIFYFTSANLEAASINMMQNIAANPLHLGVPNEREKDIRLPYFTIQLGLRGERIAAGGGYYDLSDTDFLDDLVNAVFSSPKQLGIIEEYNLRYYRSDMPLNHCLVFADISSERATLNALLGTCGFIGALSFLVFLGISILLSRWAVRPVETAWMQQRQFVADASHELKPPLTVIIKYGTRP
;
A
#
# COMPACT_ATOMS: atom_id res chain seq x y z
N CYS A 1 -5.16 -9.20 3.77
CA CYS A 1 -4.30 -8.64 2.71
C CYS A 1 -5.05 -7.71 1.75
N VAL A 2 -6.25 -8.10 1.22
CA VAL A 2 -6.98 -7.27 0.23
C VAL A 2 -7.37 -5.90 0.79
N ILE A 3 -7.92 -5.85 2.01
CA ILE A 3 -8.36 -4.60 2.66
C ILE A 3 -7.18 -3.64 2.85
N LEU A 4 -6.02 -4.14 3.30
CA LEU A 4 -4.82 -3.32 3.47
C LEU A 4 -4.30 -2.78 2.13
N GLY A 5 -4.35 -3.59 1.07
CA GLY A 5 -4.01 -3.14 -0.28
C GLY A 5 -4.96 -2.07 -0.81
N LEU A 6 -6.27 -2.19 -0.53
CA LEU A 6 -7.25 -1.17 -0.89
C LEU A 6 -7.02 0.14 -0.13
N ILE A 7 -6.77 0.07 1.18
CA ILE A 7 -6.47 1.26 1.99
C ILE A 7 -5.24 1.98 1.44
N PHE A 8 -4.16 1.25 1.15
CA PHE A 8 -2.96 1.81 0.57
C PHE A 8 -3.24 2.48 -0.79
N TYR A 9 -3.95 1.78 -1.68
CA TYR A 9 -4.30 2.29 -3.00
C TYR A 9 -5.13 3.58 -2.91
N PHE A 10 -6.20 3.59 -2.10
CA PHE A 10 -7.04 4.78 -1.92
C PHE A 10 -6.29 5.95 -1.29
N THR A 11 -5.43 5.67 -0.30
CA THR A 11 -4.63 6.72 0.35
C THR A 11 -3.64 7.33 -0.64
N SER A 12 -2.92 6.50 -1.40
CA SER A 12 -1.99 6.96 -2.43
C SER A 12 -2.70 7.81 -3.49
N ALA A 13 -3.82 7.32 -4.03
CA ALA A 13 -4.60 8.03 -5.04
C ALA A 13 -5.16 9.37 -4.53
N ASN A 14 -5.63 9.41 -3.28
CA ASN A 14 -6.14 10.64 -2.67
C ASN A 14 -5.05 11.68 -2.42
N LEU A 15 -3.87 11.26 -1.94
CA LEU A 15 -2.73 12.17 -1.73
C LEU A 15 -2.25 12.75 -3.05
N GLU A 16 -2.12 11.93 -4.08
CA GLU A 16 -1.74 12.38 -5.42
C GLU A 16 -2.76 13.34 -6.00
N ALA A 17 -4.06 13.00 -5.96
CA ALA A 17 -5.12 13.86 -6.46
C ALA A 17 -5.19 15.20 -5.71
N ALA A 18 -5.02 15.20 -4.39
CA ALA A 18 -4.99 16.41 -3.57
C ALA A 18 -3.81 17.32 -3.96
N SER A 19 -2.62 16.74 -4.12
CA SER A 19 -1.42 17.47 -4.57
C SER A 19 -1.61 18.10 -5.95
N ILE A 20 -2.13 17.33 -6.91
CA ILE A 20 -2.38 17.83 -8.28
C ILE A 20 -3.42 18.95 -8.28
N ASN A 21 -4.54 18.78 -7.59
CA ASN A 21 -5.58 19.80 -7.49
C ASN A 21 -5.06 21.11 -6.88
N MET A 22 -4.24 21.00 -5.82
CA MET A 22 -3.57 22.15 -5.23
C MET A 22 -2.70 22.89 -6.24
N MET A 23 -1.84 22.16 -6.97
CA MET A 23 -0.93 22.76 -7.95
C MET A 23 -1.69 23.45 -9.09
N GLN A 24 -2.78 22.85 -9.56
CA GLN A 24 -3.65 23.43 -10.58
C GLN A 24 -4.33 24.73 -10.09
N ASN A 25 -4.80 24.73 -8.84
CA ASN A 25 -5.41 25.92 -8.24
C ASN A 25 -4.41 27.06 -8.09
N ILE A 26 -3.17 26.76 -7.67
CA ILE A 26 -2.07 27.72 -7.56
C ILE A 26 -1.72 28.28 -8.96
N ALA A 27 -1.60 27.41 -9.95
CA ALA A 27 -1.30 27.80 -11.32
C ALA A 27 -2.40 28.68 -11.95
N ALA A 28 -3.67 28.46 -11.58
CA ALA A 28 -4.80 29.24 -12.06
C ALA A 28 -4.85 30.68 -11.47
N ASN A 29 -4.25 30.91 -10.30
CA ASN A 29 -4.25 32.19 -9.59
C ASN A 29 -2.85 32.73 -9.31
N PRO A 30 -2.03 33.05 -10.31
CA PRO A 30 -0.62 33.43 -10.15
C PRO A 30 -0.40 34.76 -9.42
N LEU A 31 -1.45 35.57 -9.17
CA LEU A 31 -1.36 36.86 -8.48
C LEU A 31 -1.19 36.77 -6.96
N HIS A 32 -1.33 35.61 -6.37
CA HIS A 32 -1.16 35.39 -4.92
C HIS A 32 0.23 34.81 -4.57
N LEU A 33 1.28 35.32 -5.20
CA LEU A 33 2.66 34.99 -4.87
C LEU A 33 2.95 35.34 -3.40
N GLY A 34 2.90 34.39 -2.51
CA GLY A 34 3.47 34.50 -1.17
C GLY A 34 2.53 34.80 -0.01
N VAL A 35 1.21 34.92 -0.20
CA VAL A 35 0.28 35.07 0.94
C VAL A 35 -0.64 33.85 0.98
N PRO A 36 -0.51 32.93 1.96
CA PRO A 36 -1.44 31.84 2.15
C PRO A 36 -2.84 32.43 2.43
N ASN A 37 -3.79 32.18 1.54
CA ASN A 37 -5.17 32.57 1.76
C ASN A 37 -5.72 31.71 2.92
N GLU A 38 -6.52 32.26 3.82
CA GLU A 38 -7.07 31.55 5.01
C GLU A 38 -7.88 30.29 4.65
N ARG A 39 -8.32 30.16 3.40
CA ARG A 39 -9.00 28.96 2.86
C ARG A 39 -8.03 27.83 2.46
N GLU A 40 -6.73 28.11 2.34
CA GLU A 40 -5.69 27.12 1.98
C GLU A 40 -5.07 26.39 3.18
N LYS A 41 -5.62 26.61 4.39
CA LYS A 41 -5.13 25.95 5.63
C LYS A 41 -5.21 24.42 5.62
N ASP A 42 -5.89 23.83 4.66
CA ASP A 42 -6.08 22.36 4.61
C ASP A 42 -5.03 21.61 3.79
N ILE A 43 -4.16 22.31 3.02
CA ILE A 43 -3.18 21.63 2.16
C ILE A 43 -1.77 22.07 2.56
N ARG A 44 -1.12 21.24 3.38
CA ARG A 44 0.17 21.50 4.03
C ARG A 44 1.37 20.96 3.26
N LEU A 45 1.33 20.92 1.93
CA LEU A 45 2.51 20.57 1.16
C LEU A 45 3.37 21.82 0.92
N PRO A 46 4.68 21.80 1.23
CA PRO A 46 5.57 22.85 0.84
C PRO A 46 5.59 22.98 -0.68
N TYR A 47 5.38 24.18 -1.18
CA TYR A 47 5.40 24.44 -2.61
C TYR A 47 6.12 25.75 -2.93
N PHE A 48 6.57 25.88 -4.16
CA PHE A 48 7.05 27.12 -4.72
C PHE A 48 6.66 27.21 -6.19
N THR A 49 6.69 28.43 -6.72
CA THR A 49 6.31 28.72 -8.11
C THR A 49 7.41 29.48 -8.81
N ILE A 50 7.62 29.17 -10.09
CA ILE A 50 8.51 29.89 -10.98
C ILE A 50 7.68 30.44 -12.14
N GLN A 51 7.71 31.76 -12.34
CA GLN A 51 7.09 32.39 -13.50
C GLN A 51 8.16 32.68 -14.55
N LEU A 52 7.89 32.22 -15.75
CA LEU A 52 8.76 32.41 -16.91
C LEU A 52 8.04 33.29 -17.93
N GLY A 53 8.79 34.21 -18.51
CA GLY A 53 8.33 35.02 -19.63
C GLY A 53 8.28 34.26 -20.96
N LEU A 54 7.79 34.90 -21.99
CA LEU A 54 7.65 34.33 -23.34
C LEU A 54 8.96 33.84 -23.96
N ARG A 55 10.10 34.37 -23.51
CA ARG A 55 11.43 33.94 -23.96
C ARG A 55 12.10 32.93 -23.04
N GLY A 56 11.39 32.46 -22.03
CA GLY A 56 11.94 31.53 -21.03
C GLY A 56 12.75 32.18 -19.92
N GLU A 57 12.80 33.54 -19.90
CA GLU A 57 13.44 34.27 -18.80
C GLU A 57 12.62 34.14 -17.51
N ARG A 58 13.28 33.98 -16.36
CA ARG A 58 12.62 33.98 -15.06
C ARG A 58 12.16 35.39 -14.71
N ILE A 59 10.87 35.58 -14.53
CA ILE A 59 10.26 36.86 -14.15
C ILE A 59 10.17 36.94 -12.62
N ALA A 60 9.70 35.84 -11.97
CA ALA A 60 9.51 35.78 -10.53
C ALA A 60 9.62 34.35 -10.05
N ALA A 61 10.13 34.18 -8.84
CA ALA A 61 10.04 32.94 -8.08
C ALA A 61 9.44 33.26 -6.72
N GLY A 62 8.48 32.45 -6.26
CA GLY A 62 7.79 32.68 -4.99
C GLY A 62 7.51 31.37 -4.26
N GLY A 63 7.71 31.36 -2.93
CA GLY A 63 7.42 30.22 -2.06
C GLY A 63 8.01 30.47 -0.68
N GLY A 64 7.27 30.13 0.37
CA GLY A 64 7.69 30.43 1.75
C GLY A 64 8.62 29.39 2.38
N TYR A 65 8.89 28.26 1.70
CA TYR A 65 9.57 27.10 2.30
C TYR A 65 10.95 26.79 1.70
N TYR A 66 11.30 27.41 0.56
CA TYR A 66 12.53 27.11 -0.15
C TYR A 66 13.40 28.36 -0.29
N ASP A 67 14.71 28.19 -0.17
CA ASP A 67 15.66 29.23 -0.55
C ASP A 67 15.77 29.27 -2.08
N LEU A 68 15.10 30.24 -2.67
CA LEU A 68 15.05 30.45 -4.11
C LEU A 68 16.21 31.36 -4.61
N SER A 69 17.23 31.57 -3.78
CA SER A 69 18.42 32.38 -4.13
C SER A 69 19.39 31.61 -5.03
N ASP A 70 19.35 30.29 -5.00
CA ASP A 70 20.20 29.43 -5.83
C ASP A 70 19.68 29.40 -7.26
N THR A 71 20.34 30.17 -8.12
CA THR A 71 19.98 30.30 -9.53
C THR A 71 20.25 29.04 -10.32
N ASP A 72 21.30 28.29 -9.99
CA ASP A 72 21.72 27.09 -10.71
C ASP A 72 20.70 25.97 -10.46
N PHE A 73 20.28 25.82 -9.21
CA PHE A 73 19.20 24.88 -8.84
C PHE A 73 17.89 25.18 -9.58
N LEU A 74 17.50 26.46 -9.68
CA LEU A 74 16.26 26.84 -10.37
C LEU A 74 16.36 26.58 -11.87
N ASP A 75 17.53 26.82 -12.49
CA ASP A 75 17.74 26.56 -13.91
C ASP A 75 17.72 25.05 -14.22
N ASP A 76 18.29 24.22 -13.36
CA ASP A 76 18.22 22.76 -13.49
C ASP A 76 16.78 22.27 -13.43
N LEU A 77 15.96 22.78 -12.51
CA LEU A 77 14.54 22.44 -12.43
C LEU A 77 13.78 22.85 -13.69
N VAL A 78 14.00 24.08 -14.18
CA VAL A 78 13.38 24.55 -15.41
C VAL A 78 13.77 23.68 -16.60
N ASN A 79 15.05 23.36 -16.75
CA ASN A 79 15.56 22.49 -17.81
C ASN A 79 14.96 21.08 -17.73
N ALA A 80 14.85 20.51 -16.52
CA ALA A 80 14.23 19.20 -16.30
C ALA A 80 12.76 19.18 -16.74
N VAL A 81 11.99 20.21 -16.40
CA VAL A 81 10.59 20.34 -16.80
C VAL A 81 10.42 20.47 -18.32
N PHE A 82 11.23 21.32 -18.97
CA PHE A 82 11.13 21.53 -20.41
C PHE A 82 11.69 20.37 -21.25
N SER A 83 12.55 19.55 -20.67
CA SER A 83 13.00 18.29 -21.30
C SER A 83 11.91 17.22 -21.36
N SER A 84 10.85 17.38 -20.56
CA SER A 84 9.70 16.46 -20.54
C SER A 84 8.54 17.03 -21.39
N PRO A 85 7.91 16.23 -22.26
CA PRO A 85 6.74 16.65 -23.01
C PRO A 85 5.47 16.74 -22.13
N LYS A 86 5.51 16.27 -20.89
CA LYS A 86 4.37 16.21 -20.00
C LYS A 86 4.18 17.53 -19.24
N GLN A 87 2.94 17.93 -19.05
CA GLN A 87 2.58 19.08 -18.21
C GLN A 87 2.68 18.78 -16.70
N LEU A 88 2.57 17.50 -16.32
CA LEU A 88 2.67 17.01 -14.96
C LEU A 88 3.73 15.91 -14.88
N GLY A 89 4.60 15.96 -13.88
CA GLY A 89 5.63 14.94 -13.69
C GLY A 89 6.29 15.04 -12.32
N ILE A 90 7.25 14.17 -12.09
CA ILE A 90 8.04 14.13 -10.85
C ILE A 90 9.52 14.20 -11.24
N ILE A 91 10.26 15.06 -10.54
CA ILE A 91 11.72 15.12 -10.58
C ILE A 91 12.22 14.31 -9.39
N GLU A 92 12.65 13.08 -9.68
CA GLU A 92 12.99 12.09 -8.64
C GLU A 92 14.18 12.54 -7.78
N GLU A 93 15.14 13.23 -8.37
CA GLU A 93 16.36 13.71 -7.71
C GLU A 93 16.05 14.62 -6.51
N TYR A 94 15.02 15.45 -6.63
CA TYR A 94 14.64 16.43 -5.62
C TYR A 94 13.35 16.07 -4.88
N ASN A 95 12.70 14.94 -5.22
CA ASN A 95 11.38 14.57 -4.72
C ASN A 95 10.33 15.68 -4.94
N LEU A 96 10.40 16.35 -6.07
CA LEU A 96 9.50 17.42 -6.45
C LEU A 96 8.52 16.95 -7.53
N ARG A 97 7.24 17.19 -7.30
CA ARG A 97 6.22 17.08 -8.34
C ARG A 97 6.08 18.44 -9.00
N TYR A 98 6.06 18.48 -10.32
CA TYR A 98 5.87 19.73 -11.05
C TYR A 98 4.57 19.73 -11.85
N TYR A 99 3.99 20.92 -11.99
CA TYR A 99 2.90 21.19 -12.90
C TYR A 99 3.23 22.41 -13.74
N ARG A 100 3.18 22.24 -15.07
CA ARG A 100 3.43 23.31 -16.04
C ARG A 100 2.07 23.83 -16.56
N SER A 101 1.79 25.09 -16.31
CA SER A 101 0.65 25.80 -16.89
C SER A 101 1.13 26.71 -17.99
N ASP A 102 0.69 26.46 -19.20
CA ASP A 102 1.01 27.26 -20.38
C ASP A 102 -0.08 28.33 -20.56
N MET A 103 0.08 29.50 -19.96
CA MET A 103 -0.78 30.66 -20.16
C MET A 103 -0.34 31.51 -21.36
N PRO A 104 -1.23 32.23 -22.04
CA PRO A 104 -0.89 32.99 -23.26
C PRO A 104 0.21 34.03 -23.10
N LEU A 105 0.45 34.52 -21.90
CA LEU A 105 1.42 35.59 -21.61
C LEU A 105 2.61 35.13 -20.77
N ASN A 106 2.46 34.07 -19.96
CA ASN A 106 3.51 33.58 -19.05
C ASN A 106 3.38 32.06 -18.86
N HIS A 107 4.51 31.40 -18.76
CA HIS A 107 4.54 30.01 -18.27
C HIS A 107 4.66 30.01 -16.75
N CYS A 108 3.73 29.34 -16.06
CA CYS A 108 3.79 29.17 -14.63
C CYS A 108 4.17 27.70 -14.31
N LEU A 109 5.28 27.53 -13.62
CA LEU A 109 5.72 26.24 -13.10
C LEU A 109 5.42 26.21 -11.60
N VAL A 110 4.68 25.20 -11.17
CA VAL A 110 4.40 24.97 -9.76
C VAL A 110 5.12 23.70 -9.34
N PHE A 111 5.89 23.79 -8.27
CA PHE A 111 6.61 22.66 -7.68
C PHE A 111 6.07 22.37 -6.30
N ALA A 112 5.79 21.13 -5.99
CA ALA A 112 5.36 20.67 -4.68
C ALA A 112 6.28 19.56 -4.17
N ASP A 113 6.70 19.67 -2.91
CA ASP A 113 7.51 18.66 -2.24
C ASP A 113 6.64 17.45 -1.86
N ILE A 114 7.00 16.30 -2.39
CA ILE A 114 6.32 15.03 -2.12
C ILE A 114 7.06 14.15 -1.10
N SER A 115 8.09 14.66 -0.44
CA SER A 115 8.88 13.90 0.54
C SER A 115 8.02 13.40 1.71
N SER A 116 7.12 14.25 2.22
CA SER A 116 6.19 13.89 3.28
C SER A 116 5.14 12.87 2.83
N GLU A 117 4.66 12.99 1.58
CA GLU A 117 3.76 12.04 0.94
C GLU A 117 4.42 10.66 0.85
N ARG A 118 5.65 10.59 0.32
CA ARG A 118 6.44 9.36 0.22
C ARG A 118 6.75 8.75 1.59
N ALA A 119 7.11 9.57 2.58
CA ALA A 119 7.36 9.11 3.94
C ALA A 119 6.11 8.48 4.55
N THR A 120 4.93 9.10 4.36
CA THR A 120 3.65 8.58 4.83
C THR A 120 3.31 7.24 4.16
N LEU A 121 3.46 7.15 2.85
CA LEU A 121 3.21 5.91 2.10
C LEU A 121 4.15 4.78 2.53
N ASN A 122 5.43 5.07 2.75
CA ASN A 122 6.40 4.09 3.24
C ASN A 122 6.09 3.62 4.66
N ALA A 123 5.66 4.54 5.54
CA ALA A 123 5.22 4.19 6.89
C ALA A 123 3.97 3.30 6.87
N LEU A 124 3.01 3.60 5.99
CA LEU A 124 1.83 2.76 5.78
C LEU A 124 2.20 1.36 5.27
N LEU A 125 3.11 1.26 4.28
CA LEU A 125 3.60 -0.03 3.79
C LEU A 125 4.25 -0.85 4.90
N GLY A 126 5.11 -0.23 5.72
CA GLY A 126 5.74 -0.89 6.85
C GLY A 126 4.72 -1.38 7.88
N THR A 127 3.77 -0.54 8.25
CA THR A 127 2.70 -0.88 9.20
C THR A 127 1.81 -1.99 8.67
N CYS A 128 1.37 -1.90 7.42
CA CYS A 128 0.56 -2.93 6.75
C CYS A 128 1.31 -4.26 6.64
N GLY A 129 2.60 -4.21 6.32
CA GLY A 129 3.47 -5.39 6.25
C GLY A 129 3.60 -6.09 7.62
N PHE A 130 3.83 -5.30 8.68
CA PHE A 130 3.93 -5.82 10.04
C PHE A 130 2.62 -6.46 10.52
N ILE A 131 1.48 -5.77 10.36
CA ILE A 131 0.16 -6.30 10.72
C ILE A 131 -0.16 -7.55 9.91
N GLY A 132 0.16 -7.55 8.61
CA GLY A 132 -0.04 -8.71 7.73
C GLY A 132 0.76 -9.92 8.16
N ALA A 133 2.04 -9.74 8.47
CA ALA A 133 2.92 -10.81 8.96
C ALA A 133 2.44 -11.36 10.32
N LEU A 134 2.09 -10.49 11.25
CA LEU A 134 1.58 -10.89 12.57
C LEU A 134 0.27 -11.68 12.43
N SER A 135 -0.66 -11.20 11.62
CA SER A 135 -1.93 -11.89 11.35
C SER A 135 -1.69 -13.28 10.75
N PHE A 136 -0.76 -13.38 9.80
CA PHE A 136 -0.41 -14.66 9.18
C PHE A 136 0.12 -15.66 10.21
N LEU A 137 1.02 -15.23 11.11
CA LEU A 137 1.56 -16.08 12.18
C LEU A 137 0.47 -16.57 13.14
N VAL A 138 -0.46 -15.68 13.51
CA VAL A 138 -1.61 -16.04 14.38
C VAL A 138 -2.49 -17.09 13.69
N PHE A 139 -2.87 -16.87 12.43
CA PHE A 139 -3.69 -17.83 11.68
C PHE A 139 -2.99 -19.17 11.49
N LEU A 140 -1.68 -19.15 11.24
CA LEU A 140 -0.87 -20.36 11.13
C LEU A 140 -0.86 -21.15 12.46
N GLY A 141 -0.68 -20.45 13.58
CA GLY A 141 -0.76 -21.06 14.92
C GLY A 141 -2.13 -21.69 15.20
N ILE A 142 -3.21 -20.97 14.91
CA ILE A 142 -4.59 -21.48 15.07
C ILE A 142 -4.81 -22.69 14.16
N SER A 143 -4.35 -22.65 12.93
CA SER A 143 -4.48 -23.76 11.97
C SER A 143 -3.79 -25.02 12.46
N ILE A 144 -2.57 -24.90 13.01
CA ILE A 144 -1.84 -26.04 13.58
C ILE A 144 -2.58 -26.61 14.80
N LEU A 145 -3.09 -25.74 15.69
CA LEU A 145 -3.85 -26.16 16.86
C LEU A 145 -5.13 -26.91 16.48
N LEU A 146 -5.89 -26.35 15.54
CA LEU A 146 -7.12 -26.98 15.04
C LEU A 146 -6.84 -28.32 14.34
N SER A 147 -5.80 -28.39 13.52
CA SER A 147 -5.37 -29.62 12.87
C SER A 147 -5.06 -30.72 13.90
N ARG A 148 -4.28 -30.40 14.92
CA ARG A 148 -3.96 -31.36 15.99
C ARG A 148 -5.18 -31.78 16.80
N TRP A 149 -6.09 -30.85 17.06
CA TRP A 149 -7.31 -31.14 17.81
C TRP A 149 -8.30 -31.99 17.02
N ALA A 150 -8.45 -31.73 15.72
CA ALA A 150 -9.37 -32.46 14.84
C ALA A 150 -8.88 -33.90 14.53
N VAL A 151 -7.57 -34.15 14.48
CA VAL A 151 -7.02 -35.47 14.13
C VAL A 151 -7.02 -36.43 15.31
N ARG A 152 -6.86 -35.97 16.53
CA ARG A 152 -6.85 -36.82 17.74
C ARG A 152 -8.06 -37.72 17.90
N PRO A 153 -9.32 -37.26 17.77
CA PRO A 153 -10.49 -38.12 17.95
C PRO A 153 -10.61 -39.20 16.87
N VAL A 154 -10.07 -38.96 15.68
CA VAL A 154 -10.13 -39.93 14.59
C VAL A 154 -9.16 -41.10 14.86
N GLU A 155 -7.98 -40.87 15.39
CA GLU A 155 -7.04 -41.93 15.75
C GLU A 155 -7.56 -42.82 16.86
N THR A 156 -8.22 -42.24 17.87
CA THR A 156 -8.82 -43.02 18.96
C THR A 156 -9.99 -43.87 18.47
N ALA A 157 -10.83 -43.33 17.58
CA ALA A 157 -11.94 -44.10 16.99
C ALA A 157 -11.45 -45.30 16.15
N TRP A 158 -10.37 -45.09 15.36
CA TRP A 158 -9.76 -46.18 14.58
C TRP A 158 -9.13 -47.26 15.45
N MET A 159 -8.50 -46.93 16.56
CA MET A 159 -7.95 -47.91 17.51
C MET A 159 -9.05 -48.71 18.17
N GLN A 160 -10.15 -48.07 18.61
CA GLN A 160 -11.30 -48.76 19.20
C GLN A 160 -11.96 -49.70 18.22
N GLN A 161 -12.12 -49.30 16.95
CA GLN A 161 -12.68 -50.17 15.92
C GLN A 161 -11.81 -51.39 15.62
N ARG A 162 -10.48 -51.22 15.58
CA ARG A 162 -9.54 -52.33 15.42
C ARG A 162 -9.59 -53.30 16.60
N GLN A 163 -9.66 -52.79 17.83
CA GLN A 163 -9.73 -53.60 19.03
C GLN A 163 -11.07 -54.38 19.09
N PHE A 164 -12.17 -53.72 18.75
CA PHE A 164 -13.48 -54.37 18.66
C PHE A 164 -13.49 -55.55 17.65
N VAL A 165 -12.91 -55.35 16.46
CA VAL A 165 -12.80 -56.42 15.45
C VAL A 165 -11.90 -57.55 15.91
N ALA A 166 -10.82 -57.27 16.62
CA ALA A 166 -9.93 -58.28 17.17
C ALA A 166 -10.61 -59.11 18.28
N ASP A 167 -11.28 -58.44 19.22
CA ASP A 167 -12.02 -59.09 20.32
C ASP A 167 -13.17 -59.91 19.80
N ALA A 168 -13.97 -59.39 18.86
CA ALA A 168 -15.07 -60.14 18.20
C ALA A 168 -14.56 -61.38 17.47
N SER A 169 -13.39 -61.29 16.83
CA SER A 169 -12.78 -62.46 16.16
C SER A 169 -12.31 -63.53 17.15
N HIS A 170 -11.86 -63.14 18.34
CA HIS A 170 -11.47 -64.07 19.40
C HIS A 170 -12.68 -64.72 20.08
N GLU A 171 -13.74 -64.00 20.33
CA GLU A 171 -14.94 -64.53 20.97
C GLU A 171 -15.81 -65.43 20.03
N LEU A 172 -15.73 -65.22 18.71
CA LEU A 172 -16.44 -66.02 17.74
C LEU A 172 -15.76 -67.33 17.40
N LYS A 173 -14.46 -67.50 17.67
CA LYS A 173 -13.72 -68.75 17.42
C LYS A 173 -14.23 -69.94 18.23
N PRO A 174 -14.50 -69.88 19.54
CA PRO A 174 -14.96 -71.04 20.33
C PRO A 174 -16.35 -71.58 19.90
N PRO A 175 -17.37 -70.73 19.73
CA PRO A 175 -18.72 -71.29 19.38
C PRO A 175 -18.76 -71.89 17.96
N LEU A 176 -18.01 -71.35 16.99
CA LEU A 176 -17.92 -71.95 15.66
C LEU A 176 -17.24 -73.31 15.64
N THR A 177 -16.19 -73.49 16.44
CA THR A 177 -15.51 -74.81 16.58
C THR A 177 -16.41 -75.90 17.20
N VAL A 178 -17.27 -75.46 18.13
CA VAL A 178 -18.25 -76.39 18.77
C VAL A 178 -19.36 -76.82 17.77
N ILE A 179 -19.88 -75.90 16.97
CA ILE A 179 -20.89 -76.16 15.94
C ILE A 179 -20.36 -77.12 14.88
N ILE A 180 -19.17 -76.97 14.40
CA ILE A 180 -18.54 -77.83 13.41
C ILE A 180 -18.36 -79.26 14.01
N LYS A 181 -17.99 -79.37 15.27
CA LYS A 181 -17.70 -80.62 15.92
C LYS A 181 -18.98 -81.44 16.18
N TYR A 182 -20.14 -80.81 16.41
CA TYR A 182 -21.43 -81.47 16.61
C TYR A 182 -22.24 -81.63 15.32
N GLY A 183 -21.99 -80.91 14.27
CA GLY A 183 -22.65 -80.96 12.96
C GLY A 183 -22.21 -82.14 12.07
N THR A 184 -21.13 -82.83 12.40
CA THR A 184 -20.54 -83.93 11.62
C THR A 184 -20.69 -85.30 12.26
N ARG A 185 -21.75 -85.59 13.04
CA ARG A 185 -22.06 -86.94 13.42
C ARG A 185 -23.18 -87.51 12.52
N PRO A 186 -22.92 -88.63 11.84
CA PRO A 186 -23.95 -89.36 11.04
C PRO A 186 -25.01 -89.97 11.90
#